data_3b24084e82d37bafb20567d60e5aba31
#
_entry.id   3b24084e82d37bafb20567d60e5aba31
#
_cell.length_a   1.000
_cell.length_b   1.000
_cell.length_c   1.000
_cell.angle_alpha   90.00
_cell.angle_beta   90.00
_cell.angle_gamma   90.00
#
_symmetry.space_group_name_H-M   'P 1'
#
loop_
_entity.id
_entity.type
_entity.pdbx_description
1 polymer ?
#
loop_
_entity_poly.entity_id
_entity_poly.type
_entity_poly.pdbx_seq_one_letter_code
_entity_poly.pdbx_strand_id
1 'polypeptide(L)'
;MKFFSFLIVLPLFVGLGFVDLTEEGSKVREATADEVNNCKMVGKGTATTRSKRVFFSRRGERVQNELMGLAKNESATLGANSIVTGEIGKDGKMKWVGYSCD
;
A
#
# COMPACT_ATOMS: atom_id res chain seq x y z
N MET A 1 4.76 17.67 -34.37
CA MET A 1 4.77 17.55 -33.87
C MET A 1 4.49 17.28 -32.97
N LYS A 2 4.40 17.09 -32.69
CA LYS A 2 4.31 16.90 -31.94
C LYS A 2 4.14 16.68 -30.94
N PHE A 3 4.16 16.58 -30.48
CA PHE A 3 4.20 16.35 -29.51
C PHE A 3 3.76 16.52 -28.60
N PHE A 4 3.54 16.77 -28.49
CA PHE A 4 3.24 17.09 -27.71
C PHE A 4 2.57 16.91 -26.93
N SER A 5 2.27 16.86 -26.79
CA SER A 5 1.63 16.78 -26.09
C SER A 5 1.54 16.08 -25.21
N PHE A 6 1.76 15.67 -24.94
CA PHE A 6 1.71 15.01 -24.12
C PHE A 6 1.80 15.08 -23.05
N LEU A 7 1.93 15.10 -22.78
CA LEU A 7 2.21 15.16 -21.94
C LEU A 7 1.76 15.36 -20.95
N ILE A 8 1.63 15.53 -20.85
CA ILE A 8 1.32 15.95 -20.13
C ILE A 8 0.57 15.67 -19.29
N VAL A 9 0.16 15.73 -19.20
CA VAL A 9 -0.67 15.49 -18.60
C VAL A 9 -0.67 14.92 -17.53
N LEU A 10 -0.39 14.32 -17.36
CA LEU A 10 -0.28 13.56 -16.48
C LEU A 10 -0.28 13.92 -15.21
N PRO A 11 0.24 14.45 -14.87
CA PRO A 11 0.56 14.70 -13.59
C PRO A 11 -0.50 15.06 -12.75
N LEU A 12 -1.22 15.39 -13.16
CA LEU A 12 -2.06 15.87 -12.41
C LEU A 12 -2.60 15.24 -11.37
N PHE A 13 -2.99 14.21 -11.39
CA PHE A 13 -3.67 13.60 -10.38
C PHE A 13 -3.01 13.56 -9.19
N VAL A 14 -1.98 13.69 -9.21
CA VAL A 14 -1.31 13.58 -8.13
C VAL A 14 -1.78 14.32 -7.02
N GLY A 15 -1.91 15.25 -6.70
CA GLY A 15 -2.15 15.90 -5.54
C GLY A 15 -3.36 15.68 -4.78
N LEU A 16 -3.84 14.57 -4.76
CA LEU A 16 -5.03 14.32 -4.02
C LEU A 16 -4.82 14.00 -2.58
N GLY A 17 -3.63 14.05 -2.08
CA GLY A 17 -3.41 13.81 -0.69
C GLY A 17 -3.38 12.37 -0.27
N PHE A 18 -3.34 11.47 -1.18
CA PHE A 18 -3.22 10.06 -0.87
C PHE A 18 -1.81 9.59 -1.15
N VAL A 19 -1.46 8.49 -0.54
CA VAL A 19 -0.20 7.85 -0.85
C VAL A 19 -0.29 7.33 -2.27
N ASP A 20 0.66 7.70 -3.09
CA ASP A 20 0.69 7.22 -4.45
C ASP A 20 1.29 5.83 -4.47
N LEU A 21 0.60 4.91 -5.11
CA LEU A 21 1.17 3.59 -5.30
C LEU A 21 2.25 3.68 -6.35
N THR A 22 3.41 3.10 -6.05
CA THR A 22 4.43 2.98 -7.07
C THR A 22 3.97 1.95 -8.08
N GLU A 23 4.65 1.89 -9.20
CA GLU A 23 4.30 0.90 -10.19
C GLU A 23 4.45 -0.49 -9.62
N GLU A 24 5.53 -0.74 -8.91
CA GLU A 24 5.74 -2.04 -8.29
C GLU A 24 4.71 -2.30 -7.19
N GLY A 25 4.40 -1.28 -6.40
CA GLY A 25 3.42 -1.45 -5.33
C GLY A 25 2.04 -1.77 -5.86
N SER A 26 1.69 -1.25 -7.01
CA SER A 26 0.38 -1.50 -7.58
C SER A 26 0.21 -2.95 -7.99
N LYS A 27 1.29 -3.68 -8.13
CA LYS A 27 1.24 -5.08 -8.50
C LYS A 27 1.14 -6.02 -7.31
N VAL A 28 1.27 -5.48 -6.11
CA VAL A 28 1.16 -6.30 -4.90
C VAL A 28 -0.32 -6.45 -4.58
N ARG A 29 -0.79 -7.70 -4.42
CA ARG A 29 -2.19 -7.91 -4.13
C ARG A 29 -2.36 -8.25 -2.67
N GLU A 30 -3.54 -7.93 -2.16
CA GLU A 30 -3.88 -8.26 -0.79
C GLU A 30 -4.29 -9.71 -0.73
N ALA A 31 -3.79 -10.42 0.25
CA ALA A 31 -4.05 -11.83 0.37
C ALA A 31 -4.35 -12.19 1.81
N THR A 32 -4.90 -13.36 2.00
CA THR A 32 -5.12 -13.87 3.35
C THR A 32 -3.99 -14.81 3.70
N ALA A 33 -3.89 -15.12 5.01
CA ALA A 33 -2.84 -16.03 5.46
C ALA A 33 -2.93 -17.38 4.75
N ASP A 34 -4.14 -17.85 4.48
CA ASP A 34 -4.29 -19.11 3.80
C ASP A 34 -3.78 -19.04 2.38
N GLU A 35 -4.02 -17.93 1.71
CA GLU A 35 -3.63 -17.80 0.32
C GLU A 35 -2.12 -17.78 0.13
N VAL A 36 -1.37 -17.35 1.15
CA VAL A 36 0.07 -17.27 1.03
C VAL A 36 0.77 -18.44 1.72
N ASN A 37 0.02 -19.46 2.08
CA ASN A 37 0.55 -20.56 2.85
C ASN A 37 1.75 -21.23 2.17
N ASN A 38 1.75 -21.30 0.86
CA ASN A 38 2.85 -21.91 0.14
C ASN A 38 3.78 -20.89 -0.49
N CYS A 39 3.67 -19.64 -0.08
CA CYS A 39 4.50 -18.59 -0.64
C CYS A 39 5.69 -18.33 0.26
N LYS A 40 6.68 -17.67 -0.28
CA LYS A 40 7.88 -17.38 0.46
C LYS A 40 7.74 -16.01 1.11
N MET A 41 7.94 -15.92 2.41
CA MET A 41 7.92 -14.65 3.09
C MET A 41 9.19 -13.88 2.74
N VAL A 42 9.04 -12.66 2.27
CA VAL A 42 10.19 -11.87 1.89
C VAL A 42 10.47 -10.74 2.86
N GLY A 43 9.54 -10.44 3.73
CA GLY A 43 9.78 -9.40 4.74
C GLY A 43 8.51 -9.01 5.43
N LYS A 44 8.66 -8.16 6.43
CA LYS A 44 7.51 -7.66 7.16
C LYS A 44 7.82 -6.26 7.64
N GLY A 45 6.80 -5.54 8.00
CA GLY A 45 6.98 -4.18 8.44
C GLY A 45 5.73 -3.64 9.07
N THR A 46 5.74 -2.34 9.31
CA THR A 46 4.62 -1.65 9.91
C THR A 46 4.41 -0.36 9.15
N ALA A 47 3.20 -0.17 8.67
CA ALA A 47 2.82 1.08 8.03
C ALA A 47 2.23 2.00 9.09
N THR A 48 2.55 3.27 9.04
CA THR A 48 2.10 4.21 10.05
C THR A 48 1.50 5.42 9.35
N THR A 49 0.30 5.80 9.76
CA THR A 49 -0.31 6.99 9.21
C THR A 49 0.12 8.19 10.04
N ARG A 50 0.23 9.31 9.38
CA ARG A 50 0.51 10.53 10.11
C ARG A 50 -0.74 11.19 10.64
N SER A 51 -1.89 10.66 10.29
CA SER A 51 -3.13 11.25 10.71
C SER A 51 -3.39 10.94 12.15
N LYS A 52 -3.60 11.93 12.95
CA LYS A 52 -3.96 11.72 14.33
C LYS A 52 -5.44 11.54 14.49
N ARG A 53 -6.16 11.57 13.40
CA ARG A 53 -7.60 11.41 13.49
C ARG A 53 -8.03 10.02 13.14
N VAL A 54 -7.11 9.11 13.22
CA VAL A 54 -7.42 7.73 12.90
C VAL A 54 -8.51 7.18 13.78
N PHE A 55 -8.69 7.77 14.97
CA PHE A 55 -9.72 7.24 15.83
C PHE A 55 -11.10 7.63 15.41
N PHE A 56 -11.25 8.59 14.56
CA PHE A 56 -12.58 9.03 14.19
C PHE A 56 -13.01 8.15 13.05
N SER A 57 -13.90 7.29 13.31
CA SER A 57 -14.24 6.24 12.40
C SER A 57 -14.64 6.67 11.01
N ARG A 58 -15.11 7.85 10.85
CA ARG A 58 -15.48 8.24 9.53
C ARG A 58 -14.32 8.28 8.60
N ARG A 59 -13.13 8.33 9.12
CA ARG A 59 -11.97 8.38 8.29
C ARG A 59 -11.26 7.06 8.22
N GLY A 60 -11.83 6.06 8.83
CA GLY A 60 -11.16 4.77 8.89
C GLY A 60 -10.83 4.21 7.55
N GLU A 61 -11.74 4.33 6.59
CA GLU A 61 -11.50 3.76 5.30
C GLU A 61 -10.36 4.48 4.58
N ARG A 62 -10.29 5.79 4.72
CA ARG A 62 -9.24 6.54 4.08
C ARG A 62 -7.88 6.21 4.70
N VAL A 63 -7.84 6.07 6.00
CA VAL A 63 -6.62 5.70 6.67
C VAL A 63 -6.20 4.30 6.26
N GLN A 64 -7.16 3.39 6.14
CA GLN A 64 -6.86 2.05 5.73
C GLN A 64 -6.24 2.03 4.33
N ASN A 65 -6.77 2.82 3.41
CA ASN A 65 -6.23 2.88 2.06
C ASN A 65 -4.82 3.45 2.06
N GLU A 66 -4.57 4.44 2.90
CA GLU A 66 -3.26 5.03 2.99
C GLU A 66 -2.25 4.01 3.52
N LEU A 67 -2.62 3.32 4.58
CA LEU A 67 -1.71 2.34 5.17
C LEU A 67 -1.46 1.19 4.21
N MET A 68 -2.50 0.76 3.51
CA MET A 68 -2.34 -0.31 2.54
C MET A 68 -1.40 0.11 1.41
N GLY A 69 -1.53 1.35 0.95
CA GLY A 69 -0.64 1.85 -0.09
C GLY A 69 0.80 1.88 0.36
N LEU A 70 1.04 2.35 1.58
CA LEU A 70 2.39 2.37 2.12
C LEU A 70 2.94 0.96 2.23
N ALA A 71 2.14 0.03 2.71
CA ALA A 71 2.59 -1.34 2.87
C ALA A 71 2.90 -1.98 1.52
N LYS A 72 2.07 -1.74 0.52
CA LYS A 72 2.31 -2.30 -0.80
C LYS A 72 3.58 -1.75 -1.42
N ASN A 73 3.79 -0.44 -1.29
CA ASN A 73 5.00 0.15 -1.84
C ASN A 73 6.24 -0.41 -1.16
N GLU A 74 6.19 -0.52 0.15
CA GLU A 74 7.34 -0.99 0.88
C GLU A 74 7.61 -2.47 0.63
N SER A 75 6.57 -3.28 0.65
CA SER A 75 6.75 -4.71 0.43
C SER A 75 7.25 -5.01 -0.99
N ALA A 76 6.86 -4.19 -1.94
CA ALA A 76 7.30 -4.39 -3.32
C ALA A 76 8.81 -4.24 -3.42
N THR A 77 9.41 -3.36 -2.63
CA THR A 77 10.86 -3.19 -2.67
C THR A 77 11.58 -4.41 -2.14
N LEU A 78 10.87 -5.26 -1.42
CA LEU A 78 11.45 -6.49 -0.90
C LEU A 78 11.17 -7.68 -1.81
N GLY A 79 10.50 -7.44 -2.92
CA GLY A 79 10.21 -8.49 -3.87
C GLY A 79 8.87 -9.18 -3.65
N ALA A 80 8.01 -8.59 -2.82
CA ALA A 80 6.70 -9.19 -2.58
C ALA A 80 5.76 -8.95 -3.74
N ASN A 81 4.90 -9.91 -4.00
CA ASN A 81 3.78 -9.71 -4.91
C ASN A 81 2.46 -9.94 -4.20
N SER A 82 2.51 -10.27 -2.91
CA SER A 82 1.30 -10.47 -2.12
C SER A 82 1.59 -9.97 -0.72
N ILE A 83 0.56 -9.48 -0.05
CA ILE A 83 0.72 -8.90 1.26
C ILE A 83 -0.43 -9.31 2.14
N VAL A 84 -0.14 -9.66 3.38
CA VAL A 84 -1.15 -9.96 4.39
C VAL A 84 -1.02 -8.88 5.45
N THR A 85 -2.10 -8.23 5.78
CA THR A 85 -2.07 -7.14 6.72
C THR A 85 -2.86 -7.49 7.97
N GLY A 86 -2.46 -6.89 9.08
CA GLY A 86 -3.19 -7.03 10.33
C GLY A 86 -4.16 -5.88 10.50
N GLU A 87 -4.73 -5.79 11.67
CA GLU A 87 -5.67 -4.72 11.96
C GLU A 87 -4.93 -3.43 12.25
N ILE A 88 -5.61 -2.33 12.02
CA ILE A 88 -5.04 -1.03 12.29
C ILE A 88 -5.24 -0.73 13.76
N GLY A 89 -4.15 -0.46 14.45
CA GLY A 89 -4.22 -0.15 15.85
C GLY A 89 -4.69 1.27 16.10
N LYS A 90 -4.98 1.55 17.34
CA LYS A 90 -5.42 2.88 17.72
C LYS A 90 -4.34 3.91 17.49
N ASP A 91 -3.12 3.50 17.42
CA ASP A 91 -2.01 4.40 17.19
C ASP A 91 -1.77 4.63 15.70
N GLY A 92 -2.64 4.15 14.85
CA GLY A 92 -2.50 4.38 13.42
C GLY A 92 -1.45 3.54 12.77
N LYS A 93 -1.16 2.38 13.32
CA LYS A 93 -0.15 1.49 12.77
C LYS A 93 -0.79 0.20 12.30
N MET A 94 -0.28 -0.32 11.20
CA MET A 94 -0.78 -1.57 10.64
C MET A 94 0.41 -2.44 10.29
N LYS A 95 0.46 -3.63 10.84
CA LYS A 95 1.54 -4.56 10.53
C LYS A 95 1.23 -5.29 9.23
N TRP A 96 2.26 -5.61 8.50
CA TRP A 96 2.08 -6.34 7.27
C TRP A 96 3.23 -7.33 7.08
N VAL A 97 2.95 -8.37 6.32
CA VAL A 97 3.95 -9.35 5.95
C VAL A 97 3.86 -9.52 4.44
N GLY A 98 5.00 -9.45 3.76
CA GLY A 98 5.05 -9.56 2.32
C GLY A 98 5.52 -10.95 1.89
N TYR A 99 4.94 -11.43 0.81
CA TYR A 99 5.24 -12.76 0.30
C TYR A 99 5.47 -12.71 -1.19
N SER A 100 6.30 -13.63 -1.64
CA SER A 100 6.50 -13.84 -3.06
C SER A 100 5.80 -15.13 -3.41
N CYS A 101 4.76 -15.02 -4.18
CA CYS A 101 3.96 -16.16 -4.62
C CYS A 101 4.16 -16.37 -6.10
N ASP A 102 4.18 -17.62 -6.51
CA ASP A 102 4.34 -17.93 -7.93
C ASP A 102 3.06 -17.78 -8.72
#